data_5f042df864d5c1c4f892fee185883624
#
_entry.id   5f042df864d5c1c4f892fee185883624
#
_cell.length_a   1.000
_cell.length_b   1.000
_cell.length_c   1.000
_cell.angle_alpha   90.00
_cell.angle_beta   90.00
_cell.angle_gamma   90.00
#
_symmetry.space_group_name_H-M   'P 1'
#
loop_
_entity.id
_entity.type
_entity.pdbx_description
1 polymer ?
#
loop_
_entity_poly.entity_id
_entity_poly.type
_entity_poly.pdbx_seq_one_letter_code
_entity_poly.pdbx_strand_id
1 'polypeptide(L)'
;MAHRSMLPTLALAGLACAAALSPVQAFAQGCEELWYQRNRIFKEAGYCFRTPRGIRAFGNAGCLYDDERQVPLSAGQREAVTAIRRTESVLGCTP
;
A
#
# COMPACT_ATOMS: atom_id res chain seq x y z
N MET A 1 -31.65 -43.01 25.19
CA MET A 1 -31.36 -42.48 25.06
C MET A 1 -30.75 -41.47 24.91
N ALA A 2 -30.61 -41.08 24.78
CA ALA A 2 -30.07 -40.23 24.67
C ALA A 2 -29.26 -39.35 24.55
N HIS A 3 -28.99 -39.06 24.37
CA HIS A 3 -28.27 -38.27 24.33
C HIS A 3 -27.74 -37.31 23.98
N ARG A 4 -27.54 -37.10 23.96
CA ARG A 4 -27.02 -36.28 23.68
C ARG A 4 -26.34 -35.36 23.67
N SER A 5 -26.06 -34.99 23.53
CA SER A 5 -25.44 -34.18 23.54
C SER A 5 -24.92 -33.26 23.22
N MET A 6 -24.76 -32.96 23.09
CA MET A 6 -24.26 -32.17 22.83
C MET A 6 -23.55 -31.23 22.78
N LEU A 7 -23.29 -30.80 22.61
CA LEU A 7 -22.63 -29.98 22.61
C LEU A 7 -22.06 -28.97 22.33
N PRO A 8 -21.72 -28.68 22.34
CA PRO A 8 -21.22 -27.73 22.21
C PRO A 8 -20.59 -26.94 22.03
N THR A 9 -20.32 -26.55 21.81
CA THR A 9 -19.84 -25.82 21.67
C THR A 9 -19.21 -24.94 21.47
N LEU A 10 -19.05 -24.75 21.30
CA LEU A 10 -18.47 -24.06 21.15
C LEU A 10 -18.00 -23.03 21.00
N ALA A 11 -17.91 -22.64 20.99
CA ALA A 11 -17.66 -21.73 20.89
C ALA A 11 -16.77 -20.98 20.82
N LEU A 12 -16.45 -20.86 20.76
CA LEU A 12 -15.64 -20.20 20.72
C LEU A 12 -15.29 -19.28 20.33
N ALA A 13 -15.25 -19.12 20.01
CA ALA A 13 -15.03 -18.48 19.57
C ALA A 13 -14.68 -17.39 19.53
N GLY A 14 -14.81 -16.95 19.42
CA GLY A 14 -14.70 -15.83 19.26
C GLY A 14 -13.70 -15.06 19.47
N LEU A 15 -13.30 -15.01 19.59
CA LEU A 15 -12.41 -14.40 19.79
C LEU A 15 -11.88 -13.62 18.98
N ALA A 16 -12.20 -13.58 18.42
CA ALA A 16 -11.76 -12.83 17.50
C ALA A 16 -11.42 -11.55 17.79
N CYS A 17 -10.73 -11.24 18.23
CA CYS A 17 -10.31 -10.08 18.44
C CYS A 17 -9.97 -9.41 17.28
N ALA A 18 -10.74 -9.07 16.57
CA ALA A 18 -10.43 -8.33 15.51
C ALA A 18 -9.96 -7.04 15.94
N ALA A 19 -8.84 -6.76 15.86
CA ALA A 19 -8.39 -5.49 16.19
C ALA A 19 -8.84 -4.57 15.13
N ALA A 20 -9.84 -3.87 15.35
CA ALA A 20 -10.25 -2.85 14.41
C ALA A 20 -9.23 -1.72 14.44
N LEU A 21 -8.76 -1.32 13.30
CA LEU A 21 -7.87 -0.18 13.19
C LEU A 21 -8.64 1.09 13.49
N SER A 22 -8.03 2.02 14.20
CA SER A 22 -8.63 3.34 14.39
C SER A 22 -8.66 4.05 13.04
N PRO A 23 -9.53 5.04 12.85
CA PRO A 23 -9.55 5.82 11.61
C PRO A 23 -8.20 6.45 11.27
N VAL A 24 -7.46 6.89 12.27
CA VAL A 24 -6.14 7.48 12.05
C VAL A 24 -5.16 6.44 11.54
N GLN A 25 -5.18 5.24 12.10
CA GLN A 25 -4.30 4.16 11.64
C GLN A 25 -4.68 3.69 10.25
N ALA A 26 -5.96 3.59 9.96
CA ALA A 26 -6.42 3.19 8.64
C ALA A 26 -6.01 4.21 7.58
N PHE A 27 -6.11 5.51 7.90
CA PHE A 27 -5.67 6.59 7.03
C PHE A 27 -4.17 6.49 6.75
N ALA A 28 -3.37 6.34 7.80
CA ALA A 28 -1.92 6.26 7.65
C ALA A 28 -1.51 5.06 6.81
N GLN A 29 -2.16 3.91 6.99
CA GLN A 29 -1.89 2.72 6.19
C GLN A 29 -2.30 2.90 4.74
N GLY A 30 -3.41 3.58 4.50
CA GLY A 30 -3.87 3.89 3.15
C GLY A 30 -2.87 4.76 2.41
N CYS A 31 -2.36 5.80 3.05
CA CYS A 31 -1.35 6.68 2.46
C CYS A 31 -0.04 5.93 2.20
N GLU A 32 0.37 5.07 3.12
CA GLU A 32 1.57 4.28 2.97
C GLU A 32 1.48 3.34 1.78
N GLU A 33 0.36 2.65 1.64
CA GLU A 33 0.13 1.72 0.55
C GLU A 33 0.11 2.45 -0.80
N LEU A 34 -0.57 3.59 -0.86
CA LEU A 34 -0.63 4.39 -2.08
C LEU A 34 0.75 4.89 -2.49
N TRP A 35 1.53 5.35 -1.51
CA TRP A 35 2.89 5.77 -1.76
C TRP A 35 3.72 4.62 -2.35
N TYR A 36 3.61 3.44 -1.75
CA TYR A 36 4.36 2.28 -2.21
C TYR A 36 3.97 1.88 -3.62
N GLN A 37 2.66 1.80 -3.89
CA GLN A 37 2.18 1.42 -5.22
C GLN A 37 2.65 2.41 -6.29
N ARG A 38 2.59 3.70 -6.01
CA ARG A 38 3.02 4.72 -6.96
C ARG A 38 4.51 4.60 -7.24
N ASN A 39 5.29 4.49 -6.20
CA ASN A 39 6.75 4.44 -6.36
C ASN A 39 7.23 3.12 -6.96
N ARG A 40 6.48 2.04 -6.78
CA ARG A 40 6.81 0.79 -7.43
C ARG A 40 6.71 0.91 -8.95
N ILE A 41 5.75 1.65 -9.43
CA ILE A 41 5.61 1.91 -10.87
C ILE A 41 6.86 2.63 -11.39
N PHE A 42 7.32 3.66 -10.67
CA PHE A 42 8.53 4.37 -11.03
C PHE A 42 9.77 3.48 -10.95
N LYS A 43 9.85 2.65 -9.93
CA LYS A 43 10.96 1.70 -9.77
C LYS A 43 11.06 0.78 -10.98
N GLU A 44 9.94 0.22 -11.40
CA GLU A 44 9.91 -0.70 -12.53
C GLU A 44 10.30 0.00 -13.84
N ALA A 45 10.07 1.29 -13.94
CA ALA A 45 10.39 2.06 -15.13
C ALA A 45 11.79 2.67 -15.10
N GLY A 46 12.58 2.41 -14.06
CA GLY A 46 13.98 2.80 -14.03
C GLY A 46 14.30 4.07 -13.29
N TYR A 47 13.40 4.56 -12.45
CA TYR A 47 13.64 5.79 -11.69
C TYR A 47 14.70 5.58 -10.60
N CYS A 48 15.55 6.58 -10.43
CA CYS A 48 16.56 6.62 -9.38
C CYS A 48 16.01 7.46 -8.23
N PHE A 49 15.70 6.79 -7.11
CA PHE A 49 15.11 7.46 -5.96
C PHE A 49 16.10 8.40 -5.32
N ARG A 50 15.59 9.55 -4.85
CA ARG A 50 16.42 10.61 -4.30
C ARG A 50 16.16 10.86 -2.83
N THR A 51 15.13 10.25 -2.25
CA THR A 51 14.84 10.38 -0.83
C THR A 51 15.31 9.16 -0.07
N PRO A 52 15.69 9.32 1.20
CA PRO A 52 16.05 8.16 2.01
C PRO A 52 14.95 7.10 2.06
N ARG A 53 13.69 7.54 2.12
CA ARG A 53 12.55 6.62 2.15
C ARG A 53 12.48 5.77 0.88
N GLY A 54 12.59 6.41 -0.27
CA GLY A 54 12.54 5.72 -1.54
C GLY A 54 13.71 4.75 -1.72
N ILE A 55 14.89 5.20 -1.34
CA ILE A 55 16.10 4.38 -1.45
C ILE A 55 15.99 3.15 -0.53
N ARG A 56 15.49 3.33 0.69
CA ARG A 56 15.33 2.20 1.60
C ARG A 56 14.30 1.20 1.12
N ALA A 57 13.23 1.69 0.50
CA ALA A 57 12.15 0.81 0.06
C ALA A 57 12.48 0.07 -1.23
N PHE A 58 13.17 0.71 -2.16
CA PHE A 58 13.35 0.16 -3.50
C PHE A 58 14.81 0.01 -3.94
N GLY A 59 15.71 0.82 -3.39
CA GLY A 59 17.09 0.87 -3.87
C GLY A 59 17.18 1.49 -5.25
N ASN A 60 18.40 1.70 -5.70
CA ASN A 60 18.68 2.31 -7.00
C ASN A 60 19.52 1.41 -7.92
N ALA A 61 19.57 0.11 -7.64
CA ALA A 61 20.36 -0.79 -8.48
C ALA A 61 19.79 -0.79 -9.89
N GLY A 62 20.64 -0.47 -10.85
CA GLY A 62 20.26 -0.49 -12.25
C GLY A 62 19.33 0.63 -12.69
N CYS A 63 19.13 1.65 -11.85
CA CYS A 63 18.26 2.76 -12.24
C CYS A 63 18.88 3.59 -13.37
N LEU A 64 18.03 4.27 -14.13
CA LEU A 64 18.45 4.98 -15.32
C LEU A 64 18.08 6.46 -15.34
N TYR A 65 17.08 6.88 -14.58
CA TYR A 65 16.51 8.23 -14.68
C TYR A 65 16.48 8.93 -13.35
N ASP A 66 17.19 10.06 -13.24
CA ASP A 66 17.21 10.83 -12.01
C ASP A 66 16.02 11.80 -11.88
N ASP A 67 15.40 12.13 -12.98
CA ASP A 67 14.28 13.07 -13.01
C ASP A 67 13.00 12.28 -13.25
N GLU A 68 12.08 12.37 -12.32
CA GLU A 68 10.79 11.69 -12.39
C GLU A 68 10.07 11.97 -13.70
N ARG A 69 10.19 13.20 -14.21
CA ARG A 69 9.52 13.60 -15.44
C ARG A 69 10.10 12.95 -16.69
N GLN A 70 11.31 12.41 -16.60
CA GLN A 70 11.96 11.76 -17.74
C GLN A 70 11.77 10.26 -17.73
N VAL A 71 11.14 9.71 -16.70
CA VAL A 71 10.90 8.27 -16.63
C VAL A 71 9.88 7.89 -17.71
N PRO A 72 10.21 6.94 -18.59
CA PRO A 72 9.33 6.61 -19.72
C PRO A 72 8.19 5.69 -19.28
N LEU A 73 7.21 6.22 -18.65
CA LEU A 73 6.01 5.47 -18.25
C LEU A 73 5.15 5.18 -19.47
N SER A 74 4.58 3.98 -19.52
CA SER A 74 3.57 3.66 -20.51
C SER A 74 2.30 4.47 -20.24
N ALA A 75 1.38 4.50 -21.20
CA ALA A 75 0.10 5.18 -21.00
C ALA A 75 -0.64 4.61 -19.78
N GLY A 76 -0.67 3.29 -19.63
CA GLY A 76 -1.31 2.66 -18.48
C GLY A 76 -0.64 2.99 -17.17
N GLN A 77 0.69 3.04 -17.15
CA GLN A 77 1.44 3.43 -15.96
C GLN A 77 1.16 4.89 -15.58
N ARG A 78 1.11 5.79 -16.57
CA ARG A 78 0.78 7.20 -16.29
C ARG A 78 -0.63 7.33 -15.72
N GLU A 79 -1.58 6.60 -16.26
CA GLU A 79 -2.94 6.62 -15.73
C GLU A 79 -2.99 6.10 -14.29
N ALA A 80 -2.27 5.02 -14.01
CA ALA A 80 -2.22 4.46 -12.66
C ALA A 80 -1.60 5.45 -11.67
N VAL A 81 -0.49 6.08 -12.05
CA VAL A 81 0.17 7.09 -11.21
C VAL A 81 -0.77 8.27 -10.96
N THR A 82 -1.45 8.74 -11.99
CA THR A 82 -2.38 9.86 -11.87
C THR A 82 -3.54 9.51 -10.93
N ALA A 83 -4.09 8.31 -11.06
CA ALA A 83 -5.19 7.87 -10.19
C ALA A 83 -4.73 7.77 -8.73
N ILE A 84 -3.54 7.23 -8.50
CA ILE A 84 -2.98 7.11 -7.16
C ILE A 84 -2.77 8.51 -6.56
N ARG A 85 -2.17 9.41 -7.30
CA ARG A 85 -1.92 10.78 -6.82
C ARG A 85 -3.22 11.51 -6.50
N ARG A 86 -4.25 11.29 -7.30
CA ARG A 86 -5.55 11.89 -7.04
C ARG A 86 -6.11 11.39 -5.72
N THR A 87 -6.02 10.09 -5.46
CA THR A 87 -6.48 9.51 -4.21
C THR A 87 -5.65 10.03 -3.03
N GLU A 88 -4.34 10.10 -3.20
CA GLU A 88 -3.45 10.67 -2.17
C GLU A 88 -3.86 12.11 -1.83
N SER A 89 -4.18 12.89 -2.86
CA SER A 89 -4.58 14.28 -2.68
C SER A 89 -5.92 14.38 -1.94
N VAL A 90 -6.89 13.58 -2.34
CA VAL A 90 -8.20 13.56 -1.68
C VAL A 90 -8.08 13.17 -0.21
N LEU A 91 -7.20 12.22 0.09
CA LEU A 91 -6.98 11.79 1.45
C LEU A 91 -6.07 12.71 2.25
N GLY A 92 -5.41 13.65 1.60
CA GLY A 92 -4.46 14.53 2.28
C GLY A 92 -3.15 13.85 2.64
N CYS A 93 -2.74 12.84 1.88
CA CYS A 93 -1.46 12.18 2.12
C CYS A 93 -0.31 13.11 1.79
N THR A 94 0.77 13.05 2.59
CA THR A 94 1.97 13.82 2.27
C THR A 94 2.75 13.12 1.17
N PRO A 95 3.41 13.86 0.31
CA PRO A 95 4.19 13.28 -0.78
C PRO A 95 5.33 12.40 -0.32
#